data_f1f5c681e020d903a0b06cbf4dd83f2e
#
_entry.id   f1f5c681e020d903a0b06cbf4dd83f2e
#
_cell.length_a   1.000
_cell.length_b   1.000
_cell.length_c   1.000
_cell.angle_alpha   90.00
_cell.angle_beta   90.00
_cell.angle_gamma   90.00
#
_symmetry.space_group_name_H-M   'P 1'
#
loop_
_entity.id
_entity.type
_entity.pdbx_description
1 polymer ?
#
loop_
_entity_poly.entity_id
_entity_poly.type
_entity_poly.pdbx_seq_one_letter_code
_entity_poly.pdbx_strand_id
1 'polypeptide(L)'
;IPCVITQVPRVEEWPAANRWEFQALENDPDLCDRYFKCGEDDDGKSVKVKLKYFLKYLRKNHDDSPLYVFDSGFDEDRVAKKLLTHYKVPSFFRDDLFRLVSEQRRPPYRWFLVGPERSGTCVHIDPLGTSAWNTLLVGKKRWVLFPPHVPKRVVKGRGLYSGDDEAIHYFMYILPRIKKKALQTGNTDEYEGFCCYEFTQSAGETVFIPNGWWHAVLNLTHTVGITQNFCSPRNFQAVWSKVRTERKRLASKWLCQLEDSYPHLAQRARTMDAQDGFVLKYDPQEERRKQEIKMERKNKKKKKRMKNHTRRSPDNTQTTIDSSSPHSSVTT
;
A
#
# COMPACT_ATOMS: atom_id res chain seq x y z
N ILE A 1 -10.03 2.10 -18.08
CA ILE A 1 -10.20 3.43 -17.49
C ILE A 1 -10.66 3.24 -16.05
N PRO A 2 -10.11 3.99 -15.08
CA PRO A 2 -10.62 4.03 -13.71
C PRO A 2 -12.08 4.48 -13.68
N CYS A 3 -12.85 4.00 -12.72
CA CYS A 3 -14.22 4.44 -12.50
C CYS A 3 -14.60 4.38 -11.01
N VAL A 4 -15.63 5.14 -10.65
CA VAL A 4 -16.25 5.11 -9.34
C VAL A 4 -17.64 4.46 -9.49
N ILE A 5 -17.89 3.45 -8.66
CA ILE A 5 -19.17 2.73 -8.60
C ILE A 5 -19.84 3.11 -7.29
N THR A 6 -21.04 3.62 -7.36
CA THR A 6 -21.77 4.10 -6.19
C THR A 6 -22.63 3.01 -5.54
N GLN A 7 -22.87 3.11 -4.25
CA GLN A 7 -23.81 2.32 -3.45
C GLN A 7 -23.55 0.80 -3.41
N VAL A 8 -22.35 0.33 -3.73
CA VAL A 8 -22.02 -1.12 -3.70
C VAL A 8 -22.31 -1.76 -2.34
N PRO A 9 -21.87 -1.20 -1.19
CA PRO A 9 -22.15 -1.80 0.12
C PRO A 9 -23.63 -1.89 0.46
N ARG A 10 -24.44 -0.92 -0.01
CA ARG A 10 -25.88 -0.91 0.22
C ARG A 10 -26.62 -1.92 -0.68
N VAL A 11 -26.32 -1.91 -1.98
CA VAL A 11 -26.96 -2.81 -2.97
C VAL A 11 -26.61 -4.27 -2.71
N GLU A 12 -25.38 -4.54 -2.27
CA GLU A 12 -24.93 -5.91 -1.96
C GLU A 12 -25.08 -6.28 -0.48
N GLU A 13 -25.77 -5.45 0.31
CA GLU A 13 -26.13 -5.68 1.71
C GLU A 13 -24.91 -6.08 2.58
N TRP A 14 -23.87 -5.26 2.55
CA TRP A 14 -22.68 -5.52 3.35
C TRP A 14 -22.93 -5.19 4.83
N PRO A 15 -22.76 -6.14 5.75
CA PRO A 15 -22.79 -5.86 7.19
C PRO A 15 -21.78 -4.79 7.60
N ALA A 16 -20.69 -4.63 6.85
CA ALA A 16 -19.66 -3.62 7.07
C ALA A 16 -20.22 -2.20 7.07
N ALA A 17 -21.30 -1.92 6.32
CA ALA A 17 -21.92 -0.58 6.25
C ALA A 17 -22.31 -0.02 7.63
N ASN A 18 -22.69 -0.91 8.57
CA ASN A 18 -23.04 -0.54 9.93
C ASN A 18 -21.98 -0.96 10.97
N ARG A 19 -21.27 -2.08 10.71
CA ARG A 19 -20.34 -2.66 11.69
C ARG A 19 -18.94 -2.05 11.66
N TRP A 20 -18.62 -1.26 10.63
CA TRP A 20 -17.30 -0.65 10.49
C TRP A 20 -17.29 0.84 10.78
N GLU A 21 -18.37 1.39 11.32
CA GLU A 21 -18.31 2.70 11.93
C GLU A 21 -17.38 2.71 13.14
N PHE A 22 -16.75 3.84 13.43
CA PHE A 22 -15.75 3.92 14.51
C PHE A 22 -16.30 3.48 15.85
N GLN A 23 -17.53 3.88 16.18
CA GLN A 23 -18.20 3.47 17.42
C GLN A 23 -18.44 1.96 17.47
N ALA A 24 -18.85 1.36 16.35
CA ALA A 24 -19.09 -0.07 16.26
C ALA A 24 -17.79 -0.88 16.39
N LEU A 25 -16.70 -0.42 15.74
CA LEU A 25 -15.39 -1.05 15.87
C LEU A 25 -14.80 -0.94 17.28
N GLU A 26 -15.02 0.19 17.97
CA GLU A 26 -14.56 0.41 19.33
C GLU A 26 -15.30 -0.46 20.35
N ASN A 27 -16.59 -0.67 20.13
CA ASN A 27 -17.46 -1.48 21.00
C ASN A 27 -17.44 -2.97 20.65
N ASP A 28 -16.75 -3.39 19.58
CA ASP A 28 -16.62 -4.80 19.24
C ASP A 28 -15.63 -5.47 20.19
N PRO A 29 -16.09 -6.33 21.14
CA PRO A 29 -15.25 -6.90 22.20
C PRO A 29 -14.16 -7.81 21.67
N ASP A 30 -14.37 -8.37 20.48
CA ASP A 30 -13.42 -9.27 19.85
C ASP A 30 -12.34 -8.51 19.07
N LEU A 31 -12.73 -7.49 18.27
CA LEU A 31 -11.82 -6.77 17.39
C LEU A 31 -10.99 -5.74 18.13
N CYS A 32 -11.52 -5.07 19.15
CA CYS A 32 -10.85 -3.97 19.84
C CYS A 32 -9.50 -4.37 20.44
N ASP A 33 -9.32 -5.63 20.83
CA ASP A 33 -8.07 -6.16 21.39
C ASP A 33 -7.15 -6.86 20.35
N ARG A 34 -7.51 -6.88 19.06
CA ARG A 34 -6.65 -7.45 18.01
C ARG A 34 -5.62 -6.45 17.52
N TYR A 35 -4.46 -6.98 17.16
CA TYR A 35 -3.36 -6.20 16.62
C TYR A 35 -3.51 -6.06 15.10
N PHE A 36 -3.42 -4.83 14.61
CA PHE A 36 -3.39 -4.52 13.18
C PHE A 36 -2.09 -3.82 12.82
N LYS A 37 -1.56 -4.12 11.64
CA LYS A 37 -0.39 -3.43 11.09
C LYS A 37 -0.80 -2.00 10.73
N CYS A 38 -0.04 -1.00 11.25
CA CYS A 38 -0.34 0.42 11.01
C CYS A 38 0.85 1.24 10.50
N GLY A 39 1.95 0.61 10.16
CA GLY A 39 3.15 1.26 9.65
C GLY A 39 4.35 0.34 9.67
N GLU A 40 5.52 0.93 9.46
CA GLU A 40 6.82 0.29 9.60
C GLU A 40 7.73 1.23 10.41
N ASP A 41 8.60 0.65 11.23
CA ASP A 41 9.63 1.41 11.95
C ASP A 41 10.80 1.77 11.02
N ASP A 42 11.76 2.56 11.52
CA ASP A 42 12.94 3.00 10.75
C ASP A 42 13.79 1.84 10.24
N ASP A 43 13.65 0.66 10.84
CA ASP A 43 14.26 -0.59 10.40
C ASP A 43 13.44 -1.32 9.31
N GLY A 44 12.26 -0.82 8.97
CA GLY A 44 11.30 -1.44 8.04
C GLY A 44 10.60 -2.66 8.64
N LYS A 45 10.49 -2.75 9.97
CA LYS A 45 9.69 -3.77 10.64
C LYS A 45 8.26 -3.28 10.80
N SER A 46 7.31 -4.21 10.68
CA SER A 46 5.89 -3.89 10.84
C SER A 46 5.58 -3.42 12.27
N VAL A 47 5.01 -2.24 12.38
CA VAL A 47 4.40 -1.73 13.61
C VAL A 47 2.97 -2.25 13.68
N LYS A 48 2.61 -2.90 14.80
CA LYS A 48 1.27 -3.40 15.04
C LYS A 48 0.74 -2.85 16.35
N VAL A 49 -0.50 -2.35 16.33
CA VAL A 49 -1.16 -1.75 17.48
C VAL A 49 -2.55 -2.39 17.66
N LYS A 50 -3.01 -2.56 18.89
CA LYS A 50 -4.37 -3.00 19.16
C LYS A 50 -5.37 -1.97 18.64
N LEU A 51 -6.45 -2.42 18.01
CA LEU A 51 -7.43 -1.54 17.37
C LEU A 51 -7.96 -0.47 18.32
N LYS A 52 -8.28 -0.80 19.57
CA LYS A 52 -8.73 0.16 20.58
C LYS A 52 -7.75 1.31 20.84
N TYR A 53 -6.45 1.03 20.83
CA TYR A 53 -5.43 2.06 20.99
C TYR A 53 -5.23 2.87 19.72
N PHE A 54 -5.31 2.21 18.56
CA PHE A 54 -5.26 2.89 17.28
C PHE A 54 -6.45 3.86 17.10
N LEU A 55 -7.67 3.47 17.49
CA LEU A 55 -8.84 4.36 17.44
C LEU A 55 -8.73 5.55 18.40
N LYS A 56 -8.07 5.38 19.56
CA LYS A 56 -7.72 6.52 20.45
C LYS A 56 -6.69 7.44 19.82
N TYR A 57 -5.63 6.86 19.23
CA TYR A 57 -4.62 7.60 18.48
C TYR A 57 -5.26 8.38 17.32
N LEU A 58 -6.10 7.74 16.51
CA LEU A 58 -6.78 8.34 15.36
C LEU A 58 -7.49 9.66 15.72
N ARG A 59 -8.12 9.73 16.90
CA ARG A 59 -8.85 10.94 17.36
C ARG A 59 -7.96 12.02 17.96
N LYS A 60 -6.76 11.68 18.43
CA LYS A 60 -5.92 12.56 19.26
C LYS A 60 -4.57 12.91 18.62
N ASN A 61 -4.21 12.26 17.51
CA ASN A 61 -2.93 12.51 16.90
C ASN A 61 -2.85 13.92 16.28
N HIS A 62 -1.65 14.47 16.29
CA HIS A 62 -1.27 15.72 15.62
C HIS A 62 -0.07 15.52 14.69
N ASP A 63 0.19 14.27 14.31
CA ASP A 63 1.34 13.92 13.49
C ASP A 63 1.20 14.51 12.08
N ASP A 64 2.30 14.94 11.51
CA ASP A 64 2.34 15.47 10.15
C ASP A 64 2.05 14.38 9.12
N SER A 65 2.53 13.16 9.36
CA SER A 65 2.23 11.95 8.58
C SER A 65 1.71 10.85 9.51
N PRO A 66 0.39 10.79 9.76
CA PRO A 66 -0.17 9.88 10.72
C PRO A 66 -0.05 8.41 10.32
N LEU A 67 0.04 7.52 11.33
CA LEU A 67 -0.05 6.08 11.15
C LEU A 67 -1.36 5.70 10.45
N TYR A 68 -1.28 4.65 9.64
CA TYR A 68 -2.41 4.16 8.85
C TYR A 68 -2.52 2.64 8.98
N VAL A 69 -3.63 2.12 9.52
CA VAL A 69 -3.90 0.68 9.45
C VAL A 69 -4.08 0.30 7.99
N PHE A 70 -3.10 -0.44 7.49
CA PHE A 70 -3.03 -1.00 6.15
C PHE A 70 -2.61 -2.47 6.30
N ASP A 71 -3.57 -3.29 6.77
CA ASP A 71 -3.30 -4.66 7.20
C ASP A 71 -3.83 -5.68 6.21
N SER A 72 -2.93 -6.46 5.61
CA SER A 72 -3.25 -7.60 4.76
C SER A 72 -3.27 -8.94 5.48
N GLY A 73 -2.86 -8.96 6.76
CA GLY A 73 -2.79 -10.16 7.57
C GLY A 73 -3.98 -10.33 8.52
N PHE A 74 -4.98 -9.48 8.44
CA PHE A 74 -6.14 -9.54 9.34
C PHE A 74 -6.92 -10.87 9.22
N ASP A 75 -6.86 -11.53 8.09
CA ASP A 75 -7.50 -12.82 7.83
C ASP A 75 -6.71 -14.03 8.34
N GLU A 76 -5.44 -13.83 8.71
CA GLU A 76 -4.61 -14.83 9.39
C GLU A 76 -4.90 -14.87 10.90
N ASP A 77 -5.37 -13.76 11.49
CA ASP A 77 -5.79 -13.72 12.88
C ASP A 77 -7.14 -14.45 13.04
N ARG A 78 -7.17 -15.38 13.99
CA ARG A 78 -8.33 -16.27 14.23
C ARG A 78 -9.62 -15.52 14.49
N VAL A 79 -9.53 -14.34 15.11
CA VAL A 79 -10.68 -13.50 15.49
C VAL A 79 -10.95 -12.41 14.47
N ALA A 80 -9.91 -11.67 14.05
CA ALA A 80 -10.06 -10.58 13.07
C ALA A 80 -10.53 -11.09 11.70
N LYS A 81 -10.32 -12.38 11.41
CA LYS A 81 -10.86 -13.07 10.23
C LYS A 81 -12.38 -12.90 10.07
N LYS A 82 -13.13 -12.64 11.15
CA LYS A 82 -14.58 -12.37 11.05
C LYS A 82 -14.90 -11.18 10.15
N LEU A 83 -13.98 -10.22 9.96
CA LEU A 83 -14.15 -9.11 9.03
C LEU A 83 -14.47 -9.56 7.61
N LEU A 84 -14.00 -10.76 7.20
CA LEU A 84 -14.33 -11.35 5.89
C LEU A 84 -15.82 -11.66 5.71
N THR A 85 -16.57 -11.81 6.80
CA THR A 85 -18.02 -12.06 6.75
C THR A 85 -18.83 -10.76 6.66
N HIS A 86 -18.16 -9.60 6.80
CA HIS A 86 -18.82 -8.31 6.82
C HIS A 86 -18.93 -7.67 5.43
N TYR A 87 -18.25 -8.22 4.42
CA TYR A 87 -18.33 -7.74 3.05
C TYR A 87 -18.30 -8.90 2.05
N LYS A 88 -18.66 -8.61 0.83
CA LYS A 88 -18.53 -9.52 -0.32
C LYS A 88 -17.64 -8.87 -1.36
N VAL A 89 -16.98 -9.69 -2.20
CA VAL A 89 -16.34 -9.13 -3.39
C VAL A 89 -17.44 -8.55 -4.28
N PRO A 90 -17.36 -7.26 -4.67
CA PRO A 90 -18.38 -6.65 -5.51
C PRO A 90 -18.63 -7.47 -6.78
N SER A 91 -19.88 -7.58 -7.20
CA SER A 91 -20.30 -8.43 -8.33
C SER A 91 -19.51 -8.19 -9.61
N PHE A 92 -19.07 -6.95 -9.82
CA PHE A 92 -18.23 -6.54 -10.96
C PHE A 92 -16.81 -7.15 -10.95
N PHE A 93 -16.30 -7.63 -9.80
CA PHE A 93 -14.93 -8.08 -9.60
C PHE A 93 -14.81 -9.54 -9.17
N ARG A 94 -15.87 -10.33 -9.35
CA ARG A 94 -15.91 -11.75 -8.94
C ARG A 94 -15.00 -12.65 -9.76
N ASP A 95 -14.67 -12.24 -10.97
CA ASP A 95 -13.85 -12.99 -11.92
C ASP A 95 -12.36 -12.86 -11.59
N ASP A 96 -11.94 -13.43 -10.47
CA ASP A 96 -10.56 -13.40 -10.02
C ASP A 96 -9.88 -14.76 -10.24
N LEU A 97 -8.96 -14.79 -11.19
CA LEU A 97 -8.22 -16.01 -11.59
C LEU A 97 -7.26 -16.51 -10.50
N PHE A 98 -6.88 -15.67 -9.54
CA PHE A 98 -6.05 -16.12 -8.41
C PHE A 98 -6.82 -16.99 -7.41
N ARG A 99 -8.14 -17.07 -7.49
CA ARG A 99 -8.94 -18.04 -6.72
C ARG A 99 -8.61 -19.51 -7.05
N LEU A 100 -8.00 -19.77 -8.21
CA LEU A 100 -7.56 -21.09 -8.63
C LEU A 100 -6.38 -21.62 -7.79
N VAL A 101 -5.65 -20.74 -7.12
CA VAL A 101 -4.62 -21.14 -6.17
C VAL A 101 -5.15 -21.02 -4.74
N SER A 102 -4.65 -21.86 -3.82
CA SER A 102 -5.09 -21.81 -2.43
C SER A 102 -4.72 -20.46 -1.78
N GLU A 103 -5.54 -19.98 -0.83
CA GLU A 103 -5.30 -18.75 -0.05
C GLU A 103 -3.89 -18.66 0.53
N GLN A 104 -3.38 -19.77 1.08
CA GLN A 104 -2.03 -19.87 1.67
C GLN A 104 -0.88 -19.63 0.67
N ARG A 105 -1.16 -19.68 -0.62
CA ARG A 105 -0.16 -19.49 -1.70
C ARG A 105 -0.33 -18.20 -2.44
N ARG A 106 -1.45 -17.55 -2.24
CA ARG A 106 -1.75 -16.26 -2.80
C ARG A 106 -0.89 -15.20 -2.11
N PRO A 107 -0.23 -14.28 -2.84
CA PRO A 107 0.39 -13.11 -2.20
C PRO A 107 -0.67 -12.26 -1.50
N PRO A 108 -0.30 -11.41 -0.53
CA PRO A 108 -1.25 -10.46 0.06
C PRO A 108 -2.00 -9.71 -1.04
N TYR A 109 -3.32 -9.68 -0.97
CA TYR A 109 -4.17 -9.14 -2.03
C TYR A 109 -5.38 -8.36 -1.53
N ARG A 110 -5.65 -8.38 -0.22
CA ARG A 110 -6.72 -7.62 0.43
C ARG A 110 -6.18 -6.93 1.67
N TRP A 111 -6.70 -5.74 1.96
CA TRP A 111 -6.26 -4.94 3.10
C TRP A 111 -7.44 -4.29 3.79
N PHE A 112 -7.54 -4.49 5.10
CA PHE A 112 -8.40 -3.71 5.98
C PHE A 112 -7.74 -2.37 6.25
N LEU A 113 -8.49 -1.29 6.08
CA LEU A 113 -7.99 0.08 6.08
C LEU A 113 -8.68 0.90 7.16
N VAL A 114 -7.92 1.46 8.09
CA VAL A 114 -8.43 2.46 9.06
C VAL A 114 -7.39 3.56 9.19
N GLY A 115 -7.77 4.80 8.93
CA GLY A 115 -6.81 5.90 8.97
C GLY A 115 -7.38 7.24 9.38
N PRO A 116 -6.59 8.05 10.09
CA PRO A 116 -6.93 9.45 10.34
C PRO A 116 -6.84 10.28 9.05
N GLU A 117 -7.35 11.49 9.10
CA GLU A 117 -7.08 12.48 8.05
C GLU A 117 -5.57 12.69 7.89
N ARG A 118 -5.12 13.08 6.69
CA ARG A 118 -3.72 13.24 6.28
C ARG A 118 -2.94 11.95 6.11
N SER A 119 -3.37 10.81 6.65
CA SER A 119 -2.79 9.51 6.31
C SER A 119 -3.18 9.06 4.91
N GLY A 120 -2.47 8.07 4.36
CA GLY A 120 -2.77 7.58 3.02
C GLY A 120 -1.69 6.68 2.43
N THR A 121 -1.68 6.57 1.10
CA THR A 121 -0.67 5.81 0.36
C THR A 121 0.00 6.69 -0.69
N CYS A 122 1.33 6.74 -0.66
CA CYS A 122 2.10 7.46 -1.66
C CYS A 122 1.95 6.85 -3.06
N VAL A 123 2.35 7.59 -4.09
CA VAL A 123 2.12 7.20 -5.48
C VAL A 123 2.84 5.89 -5.83
N HIS A 124 2.07 4.91 -6.31
CA HIS A 124 2.53 3.56 -6.66
C HIS A 124 1.69 2.95 -7.79
N ILE A 125 2.13 1.81 -8.27
CA ILE A 125 1.35 0.88 -9.11
C ILE A 125 1.15 -0.39 -8.29
N ASP A 126 -0.01 -0.99 -8.39
CA ASP A 126 -0.31 -2.26 -7.72
C ASP A 126 0.66 -3.38 -8.12
N PRO A 127 1.04 -4.25 -7.18
CA PRO A 127 2.01 -5.30 -7.42
C PRO A 127 1.49 -6.34 -8.43
N LEU A 128 2.40 -7.05 -9.06
CA LEU A 128 2.13 -8.17 -9.98
C LEU A 128 1.25 -7.83 -11.19
N GLY A 129 1.08 -6.54 -11.53
CA GLY A 129 0.22 -6.12 -12.64
C GLY A 129 -1.28 -6.34 -12.39
N THR A 130 -1.68 -6.47 -11.15
CA THR A 130 -3.10 -6.64 -10.76
C THR A 130 -3.90 -5.36 -10.99
N SER A 131 -5.21 -5.53 -11.14
CA SER A 131 -6.18 -4.46 -10.94
C SER A 131 -6.65 -4.49 -9.48
N ALA A 132 -7.24 -3.40 -9.02
CA ALA A 132 -7.78 -3.34 -7.67
C ALA A 132 -9.17 -2.70 -7.64
N TRP A 133 -9.91 -2.99 -6.58
CA TRP A 133 -11.06 -2.22 -6.15
C TRP A 133 -10.86 -1.76 -4.71
N ASN A 134 -11.35 -0.57 -4.41
CA ASN A 134 -11.26 0.04 -3.08
C ASN A 134 -12.63 0.60 -2.69
N THR A 135 -13.24 0.02 -1.67
CA THR A 135 -14.54 0.47 -1.15
C THR A 135 -14.34 1.22 0.15
N LEU A 136 -14.89 2.42 0.21
CA LEU A 136 -14.88 3.27 1.39
C LEU A 136 -16.20 3.13 2.14
N LEU A 137 -16.14 2.79 3.44
CA LEU A 137 -17.31 2.64 4.31
C LEU A 137 -17.56 3.90 5.13
N VAL A 138 -16.49 4.57 5.58
CA VAL A 138 -16.55 5.78 6.40
C VAL A 138 -15.57 6.80 5.87
N GLY A 139 -15.97 8.07 5.85
CA GLY A 139 -15.10 9.20 5.56
C GLY A 139 -14.99 9.59 4.09
N LYS A 140 -13.90 10.29 3.75
CA LYS A 140 -13.60 10.78 2.40
C LYS A 140 -12.14 10.61 2.08
N LYS A 141 -11.83 10.25 0.81
CA LYS A 141 -10.46 10.12 0.30
C LYS A 141 -10.29 10.96 -0.96
N ARG A 142 -9.15 11.64 -1.08
CA ARG A 142 -8.70 12.26 -2.32
C ARG A 142 -7.83 11.27 -3.07
N TRP A 143 -8.10 11.12 -4.35
CA TRP A 143 -7.37 10.28 -5.27
C TRP A 143 -6.70 11.13 -6.35
N VAL A 144 -5.53 10.68 -6.81
CA VAL A 144 -4.96 11.04 -8.09
C VAL A 144 -4.51 9.79 -8.81
N LEU A 145 -4.86 9.68 -10.08
CA LEU A 145 -4.45 8.56 -10.94
C LEU A 145 -3.78 9.09 -12.20
N PHE A 146 -2.75 8.37 -12.65
CA PHE A 146 -2.06 8.67 -13.90
C PHE A 146 -2.10 7.43 -14.80
N PRO A 147 -2.38 7.60 -16.11
CA PRO A 147 -2.34 6.49 -17.06
C PRO A 147 -0.97 5.83 -17.13
N PRO A 148 -0.91 4.57 -17.56
CA PRO A 148 0.34 3.80 -17.63
C PRO A 148 1.43 4.42 -18.52
N HIS A 149 1.07 5.23 -19.51
CA HIS A 149 2.02 5.90 -20.41
C HIS A 149 2.76 7.05 -19.74
N VAL A 150 2.23 7.63 -18.65
CA VAL A 150 2.94 8.71 -17.95
C VAL A 150 4.21 8.16 -17.30
N PRO A 151 5.39 8.71 -17.62
CA PRO A 151 6.65 8.16 -17.15
C PRO A 151 6.78 8.19 -15.62
N LYS A 152 7.34 7.13 -15.04
CA LYS A 152 7.60 7.02 -13.60
C LYS A 152 8.32 8.24 -13.01
N ARG A 153 9.26 8.81 -13.75
CA ARG A 153 10.03 9.99 -13.35
C ARG A 153 9.11 11.19 -13.13
N VAL A 154 8.15 11.40 -14.04
CA VAL A 154 7.14 12.46 -13.96
C VAL A 154 6.21 12.21 -12.78
N VAL A 155 5.60 11.04 -12.71
CA VAL A 155 4.66 10.68 -11.64
C VAL A 155 5.28 10.81 -10.25
N LYS A 156 6.56 10.41 -10.09
CA LYS A 156 7.31 10.56 -8.84
C LYS A 156 7.85 11.97 -8.59
N GLY A 157 7.67 12.92 -9.51
CA GLY A 157 8.16 14.29 -9.39
C GLY A 157 9.68 14.39 -9.19
N ARG A 158 10.46 13.47 -9.82
CA ARG A 158 11.91 13.43 -9.63
C ARG A 158 12.55 14.75 -10.07
N GLY A 159 13.36 15.32 -9.16
CA GLY A 159 14.03 16.61 -9.39
C GLY A 159 13.14 17.84 -9.14
N LEU A 160 11.86 17.65 -8.76
CA LEU A 160 10.97 18.77 -8.42
C LEU A 160 10.89 19.03 -6.91
N TYR A 161 11.12 18.02 -6.12
CA TYR A 161 11.09 18.08 -4.66
C TYR A 161 11.91 16.93 -4.08
N SER A 162 12.64 17.20 -2.99
CA SER A 162 13.34 16.21 -2.18
C SER A 162 12.67 16.18 -0.80
N GLY A 163 11.95 15.15 -0.49
CA GLY A 163 11.26 14.98 0.78
C GLY A 163 10.88 13.52 1.00
N ASP A 164 10.17 13.28 2.07
CA ASP A 164 9.75 11.94 2.44
C ASP A 164 8.72 11.36 1.48
N ASP A 165 8.72 10.03 1.33
CA ASP A 165 7.79 9.30 0.44
C ASP A 165 6.42 9.09 1.15
N GLU A 166 5.86 10.20 1.69
CA GLU A 166 4.61 10.22 2.44
C GLU A 166 3.45 10.75 1.58
N ALA A 167 2.24 10.21 1.80
CA ALA A 167 1.07 10.61 1.03
C ALA A 167 0.79 12.11 1.12
N ILE A 168 0.82 12.67 2.33
CA ILE A 168 0.57 14.10 2.55
C ILE A 168 1.57 14.98 1.79
N HIS A 169 2.87 14.63 1.82
CA HIS A 169 3.91 15.34 1.09
C HIS A 169 3.70 15.28 -0.42
N TYR A 170 3.27 14.11 -0.92
CA TYR A 170 2.96 13.95 -2.33
C TYR A 170 1.87 14.92 -2.80
N PHE A 171 0.75 14.98 -2.07
CA PHE A 171 -0.39 15.83 -2.42
C PHE A 171 -0.14 17.33 -2.18
N MET A 172 0.67 17.68 -1.17
CA MET A 172 0.96 19.08 -0.82
C MET A 172 2.07 19.69 -1.67
N TYR A 173 3.10 18.92 -1.99
CA TYR A 173 4.33 19.47 -2.56
C TYR A 173 4.67 18.93 -3.95
N ILE A 174 4.52 17.61 -4.16
CA ILE A 174 4.98 16.97 -5.42
C ILE A 174 3.95 17.13 -6.52
N LEU A 175 2.72 16.74 -6.29
CA LEU A 175 1.64 16.82 -7.29
C LEU A 175 1.40 18.22 -7.84
N PRO A 176 1.34 19.31 -7.02
CA PRO A 176 1.19 20.66 -7.55
C PRO A 176 2.35 21.09 -8.44
N ARG A 177 3.60 20.67 -8.09
CA ARG A 177 4.78 20.98 -8.91
C ARG A 177 4.79 20.25 -10.24
N ILE A 178 4.38 18.96 -10.25
CA ILE A 178 4.20 18.20 -11.50
C ILE A 178 3.21 18.90 -12.41
N LYS A 179 2.04 19.26 -11.90
CA LYS A 179 0.98 19.95 -12.67
C LYS A 179 1.45 21.30 -13.20
N LYS A 180 2.13 22.10 -12.36
CA LYS A 180 2.69 23.38 -12.78
C LYS A 180 3.72 23.19 -13.90
N LYS A 181 4.62 22.22 -13.77
CA LYS A 181 5.62 21.95 -14.81
C LYS A 181 4.99 21.46 -16.10
N ALA A 182 4.00 20.57 -16.04
CA ALA A 182 3.28 20.11 -17.21
C ALA A 182 2.61 21.25 -17.99
N LEU A 183 2.05 22.25 -17.28
CA LEU A 183 1.48 23.45 -17.90
C LEU A 183 2.55 24.35 -18.53
N GLN A 184 3.76 24.41 -17.95
CA GLN A 184 4.85 25.29 -18.43
C GLN A 184 5.60 24.71 -19.63
N THR A 185 5.79 23.38 -19.65
CA THR A 185 6.56 22.71 -20.70
C THR A 185 5.74 22.38 -21.94
N GLY A 186 4.39 22.42 -21.82
CA GLY A 186 3.52 21.99 -22.91
C GLY A 186 3.73 20.50 -23.27
N ASN A 187 3.51 20.16 -24.55
CA ASN A 187 3.69 18.80 -25.07
C ASN A 187 5.15 18.49 -25.43
N THR A 188 6.12 18.95 -24.66
CA THR A 188 7.54 18.69 -24.95
C THR A 188 8.10 17.59 -24.08
N ASP A 189 8.82 16.65 -24.70
CA ASP A 189 9.61 15.58 -24.06
C ASP A 189 8.82 14.72 -23.05
N GLU A 190 9.21 14.76 -21.78
CA GLU A 190 8.69 13.88 -20.73
C GLU A 190 7.24 14.16 -20.33
N TYR A 191 6.70 15.34 -20.65
CA TYR A 191 5.34 15.75 -20.32
C TYR A 191 4.39 15.66 -21.51
N GLU A 192 4.85 15.09 -22.63
CA GLU A 192 3.99 14.82 -23.77
C GLU A 192 2.82 13.92 -23.39
N GLY A 193 1.60 14.35 -23.69
CA GLY A 193 0.39 13.63 -23.33
C GLY A 193 0.15 13.49 -21.83
N PHE A 194 0.80 14.32 -20.99
CA PHE A 194 0.56 14.30 -19.55
C PHE A 194 -0.92 14.52 -19.24
N CYS A 195 -1.49 13.58 -18.48
CA CYS A 195 -2.81 13.72 -17.89
C CYS A 195 -2.86 13.06 -16.52
N CYS A 196 -3.70 13.57 -15.65
CA CYS A 196 -4.02 12.97 -14.38
C CYS A 196 -5.51 13.13 -14.07
N TYR A 197 -6.07 12.19 -13.33
CA TYR A 197 -7.46 12.18 -12.90
C TYR A 197 -7.49 12.36 -11.39
N GLU A 198 -8.12 13.42 -10.93
CA GLU A 198 -8.32 13.68 -9.51
C GLU A 198 -9.80 13.68 -9.18
N PHE A 199 -10.13 13.04 -8.06
CA PHE A 199 -11.50 13.04 -7.54
C PHE A 199 -11.49 12.75 -6.03
N THR A 200 -12.65 13.00 -5.40
CA THR A 200 -12.91 12.62 -4.01
C THR A 200 -13.82 11.41 -4.00
N GLN A 201 -13.42 10.35 -3.28
CA GLN A 201 -14.24 9.20 -2.98
C GLN A 201 -14.97 9.46 -1.66
N SER A 202 -16.27 9.23 -1.64
CA SER A 202 -17.14 9.31 -0.47
C SER A 202 -17.51 7.93 0.07
N ALA A 203 -17.96 7.88 1.31
CA ALA A 203 -18.48 6.64 1.88
C ALA A 203 -19.60 6.03 1.01
N GLY A 204 -19.57 4.70 0.85
CA GLY A 204 -20.46 3.94 -0.04
C GLY A 204 -19.98 3.80 -1.47
N GLU A 205 -18.89 4.48 -1.85
CA GLU A 205 -18.31 4.39 -3.19
C GLU A 205 -17.18 3.37 -3.27
N THR A 206 -17.10 2.73 -4.44
CA THR A 206 -16.03 1.78 -4.79
C THR A 206 -15.27 2.31 -6.00
N VAL A 207 -13.97 2.53 -5.83
CA VAL A 207 -13.05 2.93 -6.91
C VAL A 207 -12.49 1.67 -7.56
N PHE A 208 -12.56 1.58 -8.87
CA PHE A 208 -11.85 0.60 -9.69
C PHE A 208 -10.54 1.19 -10.20
N ILE A 209 -9.45 0.51 -9.93
CA ILE A 209 -8.09 0.87 -10.37
C ILE A 209 -7.64 -0.19 -11.39
N PRO A 210 -7.56 0.14 -12.70
CA PRO A 210 -7.03 -0.79 -13.69
C PRO A 210 -5.54 -1.08 -13.47
N ASN A 211 -5.08 -2.22 -13.94
CA ASN A 211 -3.67 -2.58 -13.88
C ASN A 211 -2.76 -1.54 -14.57
N GLY A 212 -1.61 -1.31 -13.97
CA GLY A 212 -0.61 -0.40 -14.52
C GLY A 212 -0.86 1.08 -14.27
N TRP A 213 -2.00 1.45 -13.69
CA TRP A 213 -2.29 2.84 -13.35
C TRP A 213 -1.54 3.25 -12.08
N TRP A 214 -0.78 4.33 -12.18
CA TRP A 214 -0.21 5.00 -11.02
C TRP A 214 -1.33 5.64 -10.20
N HIS A 215 -1.26 5.50 -8.88
CA HIS A 215 -2.24 6.16 -8.03
C HIS A 215 -1.65 6.52 -6.66
N ALA A 216 -2.16 7.60 -6.10
CA ALA A 216 -1.92 8.01 -4.72
C ALA A 216 -3.26 8.34 -4.06
N VAL A 217 -3.32 8.14 -2.75
CA VAL A 217 -4.54 8.32 -1.96
C VAL A 217 -4.22 9.08 -0.69
N LEU A 218 -5.04 10.09 -0.38
CA LEU A 218 -4.98 10.87 0.86
C LEU A 218 -6.33 10.82 1.56
N ASN A 219 -6.34 10.45 2.83
CA ASN A 219 -7.52 10.54 3.66
C ASN A 219 -7.82 12.01 4.00
N LEU A 220 -8.98 12.51 3.58
CA LEU A 220 -9.43 13.88 3.84
C LEU A 220 -10.14 14.01 5.19
N THR A 221 -10.62 12.90 5.72
CA THR A 221 -11.22 12.75 7.05
C THR A 221 -10.76 11.43 7.63
N HIS A 222 -11.19 11.08 8.84
CA HIS A 222 -11.03 9.71 9.33
C HIS A 222 -11.78 8.72 8.44
N THR A 223 -11.14 7.60 8.10
CA THR A 223 -11.65 6.65 7.09
C THR A 223 -11.62 5.21 7.58
N VAL A 224 -12.61 4.43 7.12
CA VAL A 224 -12.60 2.97 7.19
C VAL A 224 -12.97 2.41 5.82
N GLY A 225 -12.24 1.38 5.37
CA GLY A 225 -12.49 0.78 4.08
C GLY A 225 -11.82 -0.59 3.90
N ILE A 226 -12.01 -1.13 2.72
CA ILE A 226 -11.44 -2.40 2.27
C ILE A 226 -10.96 -2.26 0.84
N THR A 227 -9.79 -2.82 0.53
CA THR A 227 -9.29 -2.89 -0.84
C THR A 227 -8.83 -4.30 -1.16
N GLN A 228 -8.97 -4.69 -2.41
CA GLN A 228 -8.53 -6.00 -2.88
C GLN A 228 -8.00 -5.91 -4.30
N ASN A 229 -6.83 -6.55 -4.49
CA ASN A 229 -6.23 -6.75 -5.81
C ASN A 229 -6.69 -8.06 -6.42
N PHE A 230 -6.87 -8.09 -7.74
CA PHE A 230 -7.35 -9.26 -8.46
C PHE A 230 -6.76 -9.38 -9.87
N CYS A 231 -6.85 -10.58 -10.42
CA CYS A 231 -6.53 -10.88 -11.82
C CYS A 231 -7.77 -11.38 -12.53
N SER A 232 -8.27 -10.62 -13.50
CA SER A 232 -9.33 -11.06 -14.41
C SER A 232 -8.75 -11.52 -15.75
N PRO A 233 -9.55 -12.19 -16.61
CA PRO A 233 -9.12 -12.50 -17.98
C PRO A 233 -8.64 -11.28 -18.78
N ARG A 234 -9.14 -10.08 -18.46
CA ARG A 234 -8.78 -8.82 -19.15
C ARG A 234 -7.37 -8.34 -18.87
N ASN A 235 -6.88 -8.47 -17.63
CA ASN A 235 -5.54 -8.08 -17.24
C ASN A 235 -4.55 -9.26 -17.10
N PHE A 236 -4.97 -10.46 -17.51
CA PHE A 236 -4.20 -11.70 -17.37
C PHE A 236 -2.78 -11.59 -17.94
N GLN A 237 -2.62 -11.00 -19.13
CA GLN A 237 -1.30 -10.87 -19.76
C GLN A 237 -0.32 -10.07 -18.91
N ALA A 238 -0.77 -8.92 -18.39
CA ALA A 238 0.07 -8.07 -17.52
C ALA A 238 0.45 -8.82 -16.23
N VAL A 239 -0.51 -9.54 -15.65
CA VAL A 239 -0.29 -10.32 -14.43
C VAL A 239 0.63 -11.50 -14.71
N TRP A 240 0.42 -12.26 -15.80
CA TRP A 240 1.27 -13.39 -16.15
C TRP A 240 2.73 -12.97 -16.33
N SER A 241 2.98 -11.90 -17.09
CA SER A 241 4.33 -11.37 -17.31
C SER A 241 5.08 -11.05 -16.01
N LYS A 242 4.37 -10.57 -14.98
CA LYS A 242 4.95 -10.27 -13.67
C LYS A 242 5.09 -11.51 -12.79
N VAL A 243 4.03 -12.31 -12.70
CA VAL A 243 4.00 -13.49 -11.83
C VAL A 243 5.04 -14.53 -12.25
N ARG A 244 5.20 -14.80 -13.55
CA ARG A 244 6.20 -15.77 -14.05
C ARG A 244 7.64 -15.39 -13.69
N THR A 245 7.95 -14.11 -13.58
CA THR A 245 9.29 -13.61 -13.25
C THR A 245 9.50 -13.43 -11.74
N GLU A 246 8.52 -12.84 -11.04
CA GLU A 246 8.64 -12.45 -9.65
C GLU A 246 8.22 -13.55 -8.67
N ARG A 247 7.32 -14.46 -9.08
CA ARG A 247 6.69 -15.50 -8.27
C ARG A 247 6.66 -16.85 -8.96
N LYS A 248 7.80 -17.33 -9.43
CA LYS A 248 7.95 -18.55 -10.25
C LYS A 248 7.20 -19.76 -9.70
N ARG A 249 7.25 -19.98 -8.37
CA ARG A 249 6.51 -21.08 -7.72
C ARG A 249 5.00 -20.94 -7.86
N LEU A 250 4.48 -19.70 -7.71
CA LEU A 250 3.08 -19.39 -7.90
C LEU A 250 2.70 -19.60 -9.37
N ALA A 251 3.49 -19.05 -10.30
CA ALA A 251 3.27 -19.18 -11.75
C ALA A 251 3.16 -20.64 -12.19
N SER A 252 4.09 -21.49 -11.77
CA SER A 252 4.07 -22.92 -12.12
C SER A 252 2.77 -23.60 -11.65
N LYS A 253 2.36 -23.37 -10.41
CA LYS A 253 1.13 -23.97 -9.88
C LYS A 253 -0.14 -23.37 -10.52
N TRP A 254 -0.11 -22.08 -10.77
CA TRP A 254 -1.24 -21.37 -11.37
C TRP A 254 -1.45 -21.83 -12.82
N LEU A 255 -0.36 -22.03 -13.58
CA LEU A 255 -0.43 -22.56 -14.95
C LEU A 255 -1.13 -23.92 -14.99
N CYS A 256 -0.77 -24.85 -14.10
CA CYS A 256 -1.46 -26.15 -14.02
C CYS A 256 -2.97 -26.00 -13.75
N GLN A 257 -3.35 -25.10 -12.85
CA GLN A 257 -4.79 -24.89 -12.55
C GLN A 257 -5.53 -24.19 -13.70
N LEU A 258 -4.82 -23.33 -14.45
CA LEU A 258 -5.37 -22.71 -15.65
C LEU A 258 -5.58 -23.72 -16.78
N GLU A 259 -4.73 -24.74 -16.92
CA GLU A 259 -4.89 -25.81 -17.88
C GLU A 259 -6.24 -26.55 -17.72
N ASP A 260 -6.61 -26.80 -16.47
CA ASP A 260 -7.85 -27.49 -16.15
C ASP A 260 -9.10 -26.57 -16.28
N SER A 261 -8.99 -25.33 -15.81
CA SER A 261 -10.17 -24.44 -15.66
C SER A 261 -10.35 -23.43 -16.77
N TYR A 262 -9.25 -22.97 -17.38
CA TYR A 262 -9.21 -21.94 -18.43
C TYR A 262 -8.14 -22.27 -19.49
N PRO A 263 -8.31 -23.37 -20.29
CA PRO A 263 -7.28 -23.86 -21.23
C PRO A 263 -6.80 -22.78 -22.21
N HIS A 264 -7.68 -21.89 -22.64
CA HIS A 264 -7.34 -20.79 -23.55
C HIS A 264 -6.39 -19.77 -22.92
N LEU A 265 -6.48 -19.51 -21.59
CA LEU A 265 -5.55 -18.64 -20.87
C LEU A 265 -4.21 -19.35 -20.61
N ALA A 266 -4.22 -20.65 -20.34
CA ALA A 266 -3.00 -21.45 -20.25
C ALA A 266 -2.23 -21.46 -21.57
N GLN A 267 -2.93 -21.67 -22.69
CA GLN A 267 -2.34 -21.57 -24.03
C GLN A 267 -1.78 -20.17 -24.31
N ARG A 268 -2.50 -19.12 -23.92
CA ARG A 268 -2.04 -17.73 -24.05
C ARG A 268 -0.76 -17.48 -23.22
N ALA A 269 -0.67 -17.99 -21.99
CA ALA A 269 0.52 -17.93 -21.16
C ALA A 269 1.73 -18.58 -21.86
N ARG A 270 1.56 -19.78 -22.42
CA ARG A 270 2.61 -20.50 -23.16
C ARG A 270 3.05 -19.75 -24.42
N THR A 271 2.10 -19.16 -25.15
CA THR A 271 2.40 -18.34 -26.34
C THR A 271 3.25 -17.12 -25.96
N MET A 272 2.89 -16.41 -24.89
CA MET A 272 3.66 -15.29 -24.37
C MET A 272 5.07 -15.71 -23.95
N ASP A 273 5.18 -16.85 -23.27
CA ASP A 273 6.48 -17.39 -22.83
C ASP A 273 7.38 -17.70 -24.04
N ALA A 274 6.83 -18.34 -25.08
CA ALA A 274 7.54 -18.65 -26.31
C ALA A 274 7.97 -17.38 -27.08
N GLN A 275 7.09 -16.39 -27.19
CA GLN A 275 7.41 -15.10 -27.83
C GLN A 275 8.52 -14.34 -27.14
N ASP A 276 8.56 -14.38 -25.81
CA ASP A 276 9.57 -13.70 -25.01
C ASP A 276 10.83 -14.55 -24.78
N GLY A 277 10.90 -15.76 -25.34
CA GLY A 277 11.99 -16.71 -25.06
C GLY A 277 12.09 -17.10 -23.58
N PHE A 278 10.99 -16.99 -22.84
CA PHE A 278 10.95 -17.22 -21.41
C PHE A 278 10.71 -18.70 -21.11
N VAL A 279 11.54 -19.27 -20.23
CA VAL A 279 11.36 -20.64 -19.75
C VAL A 279 11.03 -20.60 -18.27
N LEU A 280 9.82 -21.07 -17.92
CA LEU A 280 9.38 -21.15 -16.54
C LEU A 280 10.09 -22.31 -15.82
N LYS A 281 11.28 -22.02 -15.26
CA LYS A 281 12.03 -22.97 -14.43
C LYS A 281 11.81 -22.63 -12.97
N TYR A 282 11.35 -23.59 -12.19
CA TYR A 282 11.23 -23.48 -10.75
C TYR A 282 12.04 -24.57 -10.07
N ASP A 283 13.18 -24.19 -9.48
CA ASP A 283 13.99 -25.03 -8.59
C ASP A 283 13.84 -24.53 -7.14
N PRO A 284 13.29 -25.33 -6.23
CA PRO A 284 13.13 -24.95 -4.82
C PRO A 284 14.45 -24.68 -4.10
N GLN A 285 15.54 -25.37 -4.49
CA GLN A 285 16.85 -25.20 -3.84
C GLN A 285 17.52 -23.90 -4.28
N GLU A 286 17.48 -23.60 -5.58
CA GLU A 286 17.98 -22.34 -6.10
C GLU A 286 17.25 -21.13 -5.51
N GLU A 287 15.93 -21.24 -5.32
CA GLU A 287 15.13 -20.18 -4.74
C GLU A 287 15.49 -19.91 -3.27
N ARG A 288 15.70 -20.97 -2.47
CA ARG A 288 16.18 -20.83 -1.08
C ARG A 288 17.53 -20.14 -1.02
N ARG A 289 18.48 -20.56 -1.85
CA ARG A 289 19.81 -19.94 -1.91
C ARG A 289 19.76 -18.46 -2.29
N LYS A 290 18.86 -18.08 -3.23
CA LYS A 290 18.65 -16.67 -3.60
C LYS A 290 18.08 -15.85 -2.45
N GLN A 291 17.15 -16.41 -1.68
CA GLN A 291 16.58 -15.76 -0.52
C GLN A 291 17.62 -15.56 0.59
N GLU A 292 18.46 -16.53 0.87
CA GLU A 292 19.57 -16.45 1.84
C GLU A 292 20.55 -15.34 1.47
N ILE A 293 20.99 -15.30 0.20
CA ILE A 293 21.88 -14.23 -0.31
C ILE A 293 21.23 -12.83 -0.15
N LYS A 294 19.92 -12.73 -0.42
CA LYS A 294 19.18 -11.46 -0.29
C LYS A 294 19.11 -11.01 1.17
N MET A 295 18.88 -11.92 2.08
CA MET A 295 18.86 -11.66 3.53
C MET A 295 20.24 -11.23 4.04
N GLU A 296 21.31 -11.92 3.64
CA GLU A 296 22.67 -11.53 3.99
C GLU A 296 23.03 -10.12 3.50
N ARG A 297 22.66 -9.78 2.26
CA ARG A 297 22.87 -8.44 1.70
C ARG A 297 22.11 -7.37 2.49
N LYS A 298 20.85 -7.67 2.90
CA LYS A 298 20.04 -6.78 3.73
C LYS A 298 20.69 -6.58 5.11
N ASN A 299 21.17 -7.64 5.74
CA ASN A 299 21.85 -7.60 7.02
C ASN A 299 23.19 -6.85 6.97
N LYS A 300 23.98 -7.03 5.89
CA LYS A 300 25.22 -6.27 5.67
C LYS A 300 24.96 -4.77 5.50
N LYS A 301 23.90 -4.39 4.76
CA LYS A 301 23.47 -2.98 4.61
C LYS A 301 23.04 -2.38 5.95
N LYS A 302 22.29 -3.15 6.75
CA LYS A 302 21.83 -2.73 8.07
C LYS A 302 23.02 -2.48 9.02
N LYS A 303 23.98 -3.42 9.09
CA LYS A 303 25.20 -3.26 9.89
C LYS A 303 26.04 -2.04 9.46
N LYS A 304 26.10 -1.74 8.14
CA LYS A 304 26.80 -0.56 7.63
C LYS A 304 26.10 0.75 8.02
N ARG A 305 24.76 0.79 8.01
CA ARG A 305 23.97 1.96 8.46
C ARG A 305 24.15 2.21 9.96
N MET A 306 24.10 1.17 10.78
CA MET A 306 24.34 1.30 12.24
C MET A 306 25.75 1.83 12.55
N LYS A 307 26.81 1.32 11.88
CA LYS A 307 28.17 1.83 12.04
C LYS A 307 28.34 3.29 11.61
N ASN A 308 27.58 3.75 10.63
CA ASN A 308 27.63 5.14 10.19
C ASN A 308 26.85 6.07 11.14
N HIS A 309 25.83 5.56 11.81
CA HIS A 309 25.06 6.33 12.81
C HIS A 309 25.86 6.54 14.09
N THR A 310 26.53 5.49 14.58
CA THR A 310 27.45 5.60 15.76
C THR A 310 28.68 6.48 15.51
N ARG A 311 29.10 6.69 14.27
CA ARG A 311 30.21 7.61 13.92
C ARG A 311 29.78 9.08 13.79
N ARG A 312 28.50 9.41 13.86
CA ARG A 312 27.96 10.76 13.71
C ARG A 312 27.47 11.41 15.02
N SER A 313 27.65 10.78 16.18
CA SER A 313 27.44 11.43 17.48
C SER A 313 28.69 12.24 17.81
N PRO A 314 28.65 13.57 17.82
CA PRO A 314 29.76 14.37 18.35
C PRO A 314 29.70 14.31 19.88
N ASP A 315 30.79 13.84 20.47
CA ASP A 315 31.12 14.11 21.88
C ASP A 315 31.19 15.63 22.07
N ASN A 316 30.24 16.18 22.75
CA ASN A 316 30.30 17.56 23.21
C ASN A 316 29.67 17.66 24.61
N THR A 317 30.43 17.27 25.61
CA THR A 317 30.23 17.75 27.01
C THR A 317 31.58 17.76 27.73
N GLN A 318 32.34 18.79 27.47
CA GLN A 318 33.30 19.31 28.48
C GLN A 318 32.70 20.62 29.03
N THR A 319 32.01 20.52 30.14
CA THR A 319 31.72 21.66 31.01
C THR A 319 32.80 21.70 32.07
N THR A 320 33.72 22.61 31.92
CA THR A 320 34.64 23.07 32.97
C THR A 320 33.84 23.74 34.08
N ILE A 321 33.92 23.14 35.26
CA ILE A 321 33.48 23.76 36.52
C ILE A 321 34.61 24.69 36.95
N ASP A 322 34.34 25.98 36.94
CA ASP A 322 35.23 26.93 37.61
C ASP A 322 34.57 27.40 38.92
N SER A 323 35.28 27.16 40.00
CA SER A 323 34.94 27.48 41.38
C SER A 323 35.42 28.89 41.70
N SER A 324 34.52 29.77 42.11
CA SER A 324 34.87 30.84 43.06
C SER A 324 33.60 31.49 43.64
N SER A 325 33.32 31.21 44.88
CA SER A 325 32.65 32.14 45.80
C SER A 325 33.70 33.17 46.30
N PRO A 326 33.38 34.36 46.85
CA PRO A 326 32.49 34.47 48.00
C PRO A 326 31.74 35.83 48.20
N HIS A 327 30.85 35.80 49.21
CA HIS A 327 30.41 36.87 50.13
C HIS A 327 29.70 38.13 49.64
N SER A 328 28.60 38.44 50.14
CA SER A 328 28.15 39.12 51.34
C SER A 328 26.88 39.92 51.11
N SER A 329 25.97 39.73 52.01
CA SER A 329 25.30 40.65 52.93
C SER A 329 24.23 41.65 52.36
N VAL A 330 23.04 41.46 52.89
CA VAL A 330 22.26 42.34 53.79
C VAL A 330 21.26 43.34 53.16
N THR A 331 20.01 43.17 53.62
CA THR A 331 18.92 44.15 53.90
C THR A 331 18.35 44.97 52.73
N THR A 332 17.12 44.93 52.53
CA THR A 332 15.87 45.34 53.21
C THR A 332 14.66 44.71 52.55
#